data_cd3e3d26e062216c06baacbbee3dbfc2
#
_entry.id   cd3e3d26e062216c06baacbbee3dbfc2
#
_cell.length_a   1.000
_cell.length_b   1.000
_cell.length_c   1.000
_cell.angle_alpha   90.00
_cell.angle_beta   90.00
_cell.angle_gamma   90.00
#
_symmetry.space_group_name_H-M   'P 1'
#
loop_
_entity.id
_entity.type
_entity.pdbx_description
1 polymer ?
#
loop_
_entity_poly.entity_id
_entity_poly.type
_entity_poly.pdbx_seq_one_letter_code
_entity_poly.pdbx_strand_id
1 'polypeptide(L)'
;MLLWDVIKGVRFRQLISLLLFLIKHPFFFISTLKATFDVLRISQKEFPNTHGFHNKANAFRHALWNIFIAKQCSLFSRKKHKIISWTKEFTDWHEDFSPNEELPRIMDLHNNCIGRELFLKIPKCTDKQWVILLKKQLQGAVQIVSVDDVLNYPRQLVYLES
;
A
#
# COMPACT_ATOMS: atom_id res chain seq x y z
N MET A 1 0.81 -1.44 -18.91
CA MET A 1 1.85 -0.49 -18.45
C MET A 1 3.14 -1.27 -18.28
N LEU A 2 4.10 -1.05 -19.15
CA LEU A 2 5.37 -1.78 -19.18
C LEU A 2 6.29 -1.28 -18.06
N LEU A 3 7.08 -2.18 -17.46
CA LEU A 3 8.11 -1.91 -16.43
C LEU A 3 8.99 -0.70 -16.81
N TRP A 4 9.17 -0.46 -18.11
CA TRP A 4 9.96 0.62 -18.71
C TRP A 4 9.37 2.02 -18.46
N ASP A 5 8.03 2.14 -18.36
CA ASP A 5 7.39 3.44 -18.10
C ASP A 5 7.53 3.85 -16.62
N VAL A 6 7.57 2.86 -15.73
CA VAL A 6 7.84 3.08 -14.29
C VAL A 6 9.29 3.53 -14.08
N ILE A 7 10.25 2.96 -14.83
CA ILE A 7 11.68 3.28 -14.70
C ILE A 7 11.99 4.69 -15.22
N LYS A 8 11.33 5.15 -16.27
CA LYS A 8 11.56 6.50 -16.85
C LYS A 8 11.17 7.66 -15.93
N GLY A 9 10.25 7.45 -15.00
CA GLY A 9 9.82 8.45 -14.02
C GLY A 9 10.67 8.51 -12.75
N VAL A 10 11.56 7.54 -12.53
CA VAL A 10 12.35 7.42 -11.28
C VAL A 10 13.54 8.38 -11.33
N ARG A 11 13.58 9.34 -10.41
CA ARG A 11 14.70 10.27 -10.25
C ARG A 11 15.94 9.52 -9.70
N PHE A 12 17.15 10.01 -10.01
CA PHE A 12 18.42 9.41 -9.56
C PHE A 12 18.46 9.10 -8.03
N ARG A 13 17.93 10.00 -7.21
CA ARG A 13 17.80 9.80 -5.76
C ARG A 13 16.93 8.58 -5.40
N GLN A 14 15.86 8.33 -6.14
CA GLN A 14 14.97 7.17 -5.93
C GLN A 14 15.70 5.87 -6.26
N LEU A 15 16.51 5.85 -7.35
CA LEU A 15 17.32 4.68 -7.71
C LEU A 15 18.33 4.33 -6.61
N ILE A 16 19.02 5.34 -6.04
CA ILE A 16 19.94 5.13 -4.92
C ILE A 16 19.19 4.56 -3.72
N SER A 17 18.02 5.10 -3.37
CA SER A 17 17.21 4.61 -2.25
C SER A 17 16.76 3.17 -2.47
N LEU A 18 16.31 2.82 -3.68
CA LEU A 18 15.95 1.43 -4.03
C LEU A 18 17.13 0.48 -3.91
N LEU A 19 18.33 0.91 -4.35
CA LEU A 19 19.55 0.12 -4.20
C LEU A 19 19.90 -0.10 -2.72
N LEU A 20 19.76 0.94 -1.88
CA LEU A 20 19.98 0.83 -0.43
C LEU A 20 18.98 -0.12 0.22
N PHE A 21 17.70 -0.09 -0.15
CA PHE A 21 16.70 -1.06 0.31
C PHE A 21 17.09 -2.49 -0.07
N LEU A 22 17.51 -2.70 -1.33
CA LEU A 22 17.96 -4.01 -1.80
C LEU A 22 19.18 -4.52 -1.01
N ILE A 23 20.20 -3.69 -0.80
CA ILE A 23 21.42 -4.07 -0.07
C ILE A 23 21.11 -4.38 1.39
N LYS A 24 20.30 -3.55 2.05
CA LYS A 24 19.98 -3.66 3.47
C LYS A 24 19.11 -4.88 3.79
N HIS A 25 18.13 -5.20 2.93
CA HIS A 25 17.17 -6.29 3.14
C HIS A 25 16.75 -6.96 1.82
N PRO A 26 17.63 -7.73 1.16
CA PRO A 26 17.38 -8.25 -0.19
C PRO A 26 16.11 -9.12 -0.29
N PHE A 27 15.88 -10.00 0.68
CA PHE A 27 14.69 -10.87 0.68
C PHE A 27 13.39 -10.07 0.87
N PHE A 28 13.39 -9.06 1.73
CA PHE A 28 12.22 -8.20 1.94
C PHE A 28 11.97 -7.33 0.70
N PHE A 29 13.03 -6.84 0.06
CA PHE A 29 12.91 -6.07 -1.17
C PHE A 29 12.27 -6.88 -2.30
N ILE A 30 12.76 -8.11 -2.55
CA ILE A 30 12.17 -9.02 -3.56
C ILE A 30 10.73 -9.36 -3.21
N SER A 31 10.44 -9.60 -1.92
CA SER A 31 9.07 -9.82 -1.42
C SER A 31 8.15 -8.64 -1.70
N THR A 32 8.67 -7.42 -1.54
CA THR A 32 7.93 -6.19 -1.81
C THR A 32 7.62 -6.03 -3.30
N LEU A 33 8.59 -6.30 -4.18
CA LEU A 33 8.36 -6.27 -5.63
C LEU A 33 7.26 -7.25 -6.02
N LYS A 34 7.36 -8.51 -5.53
CA LYS A 34 6.32 -9.52 -5.79
C LYS A 34 4.94 -9.05 -5.30
N ALA A 35 4.85 -8.55 -4.08
CA ALA A 35 3.61 -8.03 -3.52
C ALA A 35 3.03 -6.89 -4.36
N THR A 36 3.88 -5.98 -4.85
CA THR A 36 3.48 -4.87 -5.71
C THR A 36 2.84 -5.37 -7.00
N PHE A 37 3.48 -6.32 -7.70
CA PHE A 37 2.92 -6.89 -8.94
C PHE A 37 1.60 -7.63 -8.69
N ASP A 38 1.51 -8.42 -7.63
CA ASP A 38 0.30 -9.16 -7.28
C ASP A 38 -0.87 -8.20 -6.99
N VAL A 39 -0.61 -7.13 -6.23
CA VAL A 39 -1.64 -6.14 -5.88
C VAL A 39 -2.08 -5.31 -7.08
N LEU A 40 -1.17 -4.88 -7.95
CA LEU A 40 -1.55 -4.16 -9.18
C LEU A 40 -2.45 -5.02 -10.07
N ARG A 41 -2.13 -6.31 -10.22
CA ARG A 41 -2.96 -7.26 -10.98
C ARG A 41 -4.33 -7.47 -10.36
N ILE A 42 -4.39 -7.62 -9.02
CA ILE A 42 -5.65 -7.77 -8.29
C ILE A 42 -6.48 -6.50 -8.40
N SER A 43 -5.88 -5.32 -8.17
CA SER A 43 -6.57 -4.04 -8.24
C SER A 43 -7.14 -3.77 -9.64
N GLN A 44 -6.37 -4.07 -10.69
CA GLN A 44 -6.85 -3.96 -12.07
C GLN A 44 -8.02 -4.90 -12.37
N LYS A 45 -8.02 -6.11 -11.79
CA LYS A 45 -9.12 -7.07 -11.95
C LYS A 45 -10.38 -6.64 -11.21
N GLU A 46 -10.24 -6.19 -9.95
CA GLU A 46 -11.38 -5.84 -9.08
C GLU A 46 -11.96 -4.45 -9.39
N PHE A 47 -11.12 -3.54 -9.89
CA PHE A 47 -11.46 -2.14 -10.20
C PHE A 47 -10.79 -1.72 -11.51
N PRO A 48 -11.30 -2.18 -12.67
CA PRO A 48 -10.68 -1.90 -13.96
C PRO A 48 -10.58 -0.39 -14.22
N ASN A 49 -9.35 0.07 -14.51
CA ASN A 49 -9.02 1.46 -14.90
C ASN A 49 -9.36 2.57 -13.87
N THR A 50 -9.74 2.21 -12.66
CA THR A 50 -10.15 3.21 -11.64
C THR A 50 -9.21 3.28 -10.43
N HIS A 51 -8.39 2.26 -10.18
CA HIS A 51 -7.51 2.21 -8.99
C HIS A 51 -6.32 3.19 -9.03
N GLY A 52 -6.16 3.95 -10.12
CA GLY A 52 -5.16 5.01 -10.27
C GLY A 52 -5.62 6.38 -9.80
N PHE A 53 -6.91 6.58 -9.52
CA PHE A 53 -7.50 7.83 -9.02
C PHE A 53 -7.54 7.83 -7.49
N HIS A 54 -7.87 8.97 -6.87
CA HIS A 54 -7.95 9.11 -5.40
C HIS A 54 -9.30 8.66 -4.82
N ASN A 55 -9.82 7.55 -5.32
CA ASN A 55 -11.12 6.99 -5.01
C ASN A 55 -11.06 5.74 -4.10
N LYS A 56 -12.20 5.10 -3.88
CA LYS A 56 -12.29 3.86 -3.08
C LYS A 56 -11.38 2.74 -3.60
N ALA A 57 -11.18 2.64 -4.91
CA ALA A 57 -10.30 1.62 -5.50
C ALA A 57 -8.83 1.88 -5.16
N ASN A 58 -8.42 3.14 -5.05
CA ASN A 58 -7.11 3.53 -4.55
C ASN A 58 -6.93 3.15 -3.07
N ALA A 59 -7.91 3.49 -2.23
CA ALA A 59 -7.90 3.11 -0.80
C ALA A 59 -7.74 1.58 -0.62
N PHE A 60 -8.48 0.80 -1.40
CA PHE A 60 -8.32 -0.66 -1.46
C PHE A 60 -6.90 -1.06 -1.84
N ARG A 61 -6.34 -0.48 -2.90
CA ARG A 61 -5.00 -0.80 -3.40
C ARG A 61 -3.92 -0.55 -2.34
N HIS A 62 -3.94 0.59 -1.66
CA HIS A 62 -2.95 0.96 -0.64
C HIS A 62 -3.03 0.04 0.58
N ALA A 63 -4.23 -0.26 1.07
CA ALA A 63 -4.40 -1.20 2.17
C ALA A 63 -3.96 -2.62 1.79
N LEU A 64 -4.36 -3.12 0.62
CA LEU A 64 -3.98 -4.45 0.15
C LEU A 64 -2.47 -4.56 -0.07
N TRP A 65 -1.83 -3.51 -0.57
CA TRP A 65 -0.39 -3.47 -0.81
C TRP A 65 0.40 -3.67 0.49
N ASN A 66 0.04 -2.96 1.55
CA ASN A 66 0.67 -3.11 2.86
C ASN A 66 0.45 -4.52 3.45
N ILE A 67 -0.76 -5.08 3.32
CA ILE A 67 -1.05 -6.46 3.73
C ILE A 67 -0.15 -7.44 2.97
N PHE A 68 -0.04 -7.31 1.66
CA PHE A 68 0.70 -8.25 0.82
C PHE A 68 2.21 -8.14 1.03
N ILE A 69 2.77 -6.94 1.20
CA ILE A 69 4.18 -6.77 1.59
C ILE A 69 4.44 -7.50 2.91
N ALA A 70 3.65 -7.22 3.94
CA ALA A 70 3.82 -7.83 5.25
C ALA A 70 3.68 -9.37 5.18
N LYS A 71 2.71 -9.87 4.42
CA LYS A 71 2.51 -11.31 4.18
C LYS A 71 3.72 -11.95 3.49
N GLN A 72 4.21 -11.38 2.40
CA GLN A 72 5.37 -11.92 1.67
C GLN A 72 6.65 -11.86 2.52
N CYS A 73 6.88 -10.77 3.26
CA CYS A 73 8.01 -10.65 4.17
C CYS A 73 7.94 -11.65 5.34
N SER A 74 6.74 -12.08 5.74
CA SER A 74 6.55 -13.08 6.81
C SER A 74 7.08 -14.48 6.44
N LEU A 75 7.33 -14.75 5.17
CA LEU A 75 7.99 -15.98 4.72
C LEU A 75 9.47 -16.03 5.13
N PHE A 76 10.10 -14.87 5.33
CA PHE A 76 11.53 -14.75 5.64
C PHE A 76 11.81 -14.29 7.09
N SER A 77 10.79 -13.89 7.83
CA SER A 77 10.94 -13.46 9.22
C SER A 77 9.67 -13.76 10.03
N ARG A 78 9.86 -14.22 11.26
CA ARG A 78 8.76 -14.35 12.25
C ARG A 78 8.63 -13.11 13.16
N LYS A 79 9.54 -12.16 13.05
CA LYS A 79 9.60 -10.95 13.89
C LYS A 79 8.62 -9.90 13.33
N LYS A 80 7.39 -9.87 13.85
CA LYS A 80 6.33 -8.96 13.38
C LYS A 80 6.78 -7.50 13.32
N HIS A 81 7.51 -7.01 14.34
CA HIS A 81 8.00 -5.63 14.36
C HIS A 81 8.91 -5.32 13.16
N LYS A 82 9.81 -6.24 12.77
CA LYS A 82 10.69 -6.05 11.60
C LYS A 82 9.89 -6.00 10.29
N ILE A 83 8.89 -6.88 10.16
CA ILE A 83 8.03 -6.93 8.98
C ILE A 83 7.25 -5.62 8.84
N ILE A 84 6.62 -5.16 9.92
CA ILE A 84 5.80 -3.94 9.91
C ILE A 84 6.66 -2.69 9.72
N SER A 85 7.83 -2.62 10.38
CA SER A 85 8.77 -1.52 10.20
C SER A 85 9.24 -1.40 8.74
N TRP A 86 9.64 -2.53 8.12
CA TRP A 86 9.99 -2.57 6.71
C TRP A 86 8.84 -2.13 5.81
N THR A 87 7.63 -2.70 6.02
CA THR A 87 6.45 -2.37 5.21
C THR A 87 6.17 -0.87 5.28
N LYS A 88 6.19 -0.31 6.49
CA LYS A 88 6.01 1.14 6.70
C LYS A 88 7.11 1.95 6.00
N GLU A 89 8.38 1.64 6.24
CA GLU A 89 9.53 2.37 5.69
C GLU A 89 9.47 2.41 4.15
N PHE A 90 9.14 1.28 3.52
CA PHE A 90 9.08 1.19 2.06
C PHE A 90 7.85 1.93 1.49
N THR A 91 6.67 1.79 2.11
CA THR A 91 5.47 2.45 1.59
C THR A 91 5.48 3.96 1.89
N ASP A 92 6.00 4.41 3.02
CA ASP A 92 6.17 5.84 3.31
C ASP A 92 7.19 6.46 2.33
N TRP A 93 8.30 5.77 2.05
CA TRP A 93 9.25 6.18 1.01
C TRP A 93 8.57 6.36 -0.35
N HIS A 94 7.66 5.46 -0.73
CA HIS A 94 6.90 5.59 -1.97
C HIS A 94 6.06 6.87 -1.99
N GLU A 95 5.36 7.17 -0.91
CA GLU A 95 4.53 8.38 -0.81
C GLU A 95 5.37 9.67 -0.80
N ASP A 96 6.56 9.65 -0.21
CA ASP A 96 7.48 10.80 -0.18
C ASP A 96 8.03 11.16 -1.56
N PHE A 97 8.09 10.21 -2.49
CA PHE A 97 8.55 10.42 -3.86
C PHE A 97 7.41 10.53 -4.89
N SER A 98 6.19 10.28 -4.48
CA SER A 98 5.00 10.52 -5.32
C SER A 98 4.78 12.01 -5.49
N PRO A 99 4.47 12.49 -6.71
CA PRO A 99 4.21 13.91 -6.95
C PRO A 99 2.81 14.33 -6.49
N ASN A 100 2.31 13.74 -5.42
CA ASN A 100 0.99 14.02 -4.88
C ASN A 100 0.99 15.32 -4.07
N GLU A 101 -0.15 16.02 -4.10
CA GLU A 101 -0.46 17.07 -3.15
C GLU A 101 -0.59 16.50 -1.73
N GLU A 102 -0.63 17.37 -0.72
CA GLU A 102 -0.61 16.97 0.69
C GLU A 102 -1.78 16.05 1.06
N LEU A 103 -3.01 16.40 0.69
CA LEU A 103 -4.19 15.63 1.06
C LEU A 103 -4.22 14.21 0.46
N PRO A 104 -3.98 14.00 -0.86
CA PRO A 104 -3.81 12.66 -1.43
C PRO A 104 -2.71 11.85 -0.73
N ARG A 105 -1.56 12.47 -0.43
CA ARG A 105 -0.46 11.80 0.26
C ARG A 105 -0.88 11.32 1.65
N ILE A 106 -1.57 12.15 2.42
CA ILE A 106 -2.05 11.78 3.77
C ILE A 106 -3.12 10.70 3.70
N MET A 107 -4.02 10.75 2.72
CA MET A 107 -5.00 9.69 2.44
C MET A 107 -4.29 8.35 2.19
N ASP A 108 -3.26 8.33 1.35
CA ASP A 108 -2.52 7.11 1.01
C ASP A 108 -1.76 6.56 2.21
N LEU A 109 -1.07 7.42 2.99
CA LEU A 109 -0.41 7.03 4.24
C LEU A 109 -1.38 6.44 5.27
N HIS A 110 -2.58 7.01 5.38
CA HIS A 110 -3.63 6.50 6.26
C HIS A 110 -4.10 5.11 5.82
N ASN A 111 -4.44 4.93 4.54
CA ASN A 111 -4.88 3.64 4.01
C ASN A 111 -3.75 2.58 4.09
N ASN A 112 -2.50 2.98 3.92
CA ASN A 112 -1.32 2.15 4.18
C ASN A 112 -1.27 1.67 5.64
N CYS A 113 -1.55 2.55 6.60
CA CYS A 113 -1.60 2.23 8.03
C CYS A 113 -2.71 1.22 8.33
N ILE A 114 -3.92 1.44 7.81
CA ILE A 114 -5.06 0.50 7.96
C ILE A 114 -4.67 -0.90 7.47
N GLY A 115 -3.99 -1.01 6.33
CA GLY A 115 -3.51 -2.29 5.80
C GLY A 115 -2.57 -3.01 6.76
N ARG A 116 -1.58 -2.31 7.34
CA ARG A 116 -0.64 -2.88 8.32
C ARG A 116 -1.35 -3.34 9.60
N GLU A 117 -2.29 -2.56 10.10
CA GLU A 117 -3.07 -2.93 11.29
C GLU A 117 -3.94 -4.16 11.06
N LEU A 118 -4.60 -4.26 9.90
CA LEU A 118 -5.39 -5.42 9.54
C LEU A 118 -4.53 -6.68 9.49
N PHE A 119 -3.35 -6.62 8.88
CA PHE A 119 -2.41 -7.74 8.87
C PHE A 119 -2.00 -8.19 10.29
N LEU A 120 -1.77 -7.24 11.21
CA LEU A 120 -1.43 -7.58 12.59
C LEU A 120 -2.57 -8.28 13.34
N LYS A 121 -3.82 -7.86 13.06
CA LYS A 121 -5.02 -8.42 13.71
C LYS A 121 -5.39 -9.80 13.16
N ILE A 122 -5.22 -10.02 11.84
CA ILE A 122 -5.69 -11.23 11.15
C ILE A 122 -4.58 -11.80 10.24
N PRO A 123 -3.45 -12.30 10.79
CA PRO A 123 -2.29 -12.66 9.98
C PRO A 123 -2.48 -13.93 9.13
N LYS A 124 -3.52 -14.72 9.37
CA LYS A 124 -3.75 -16.01 8.68
C LYS A 124 -4.93 -15.93 7.72
N CYS A 125 -4.81 -15.11 6.67
CA CYS A 125 -5.77 -15.04 5.59
C CYS A 125 -5.14 -15.42 4.26
N THR A 126 -5.92 -16.07 3.40
CA THR A 126 -5.58 -16.27 1.99
C THR A 126 -5.72 -14.95 1.23
N ASP A 127 -5.11 -14.85 0.04
CA ASP A 127 -5.23 -13.65 -0.79
C ASP A 127 -6.69 -13.32 -1.13
N LYS A 128 -7.49 -14.34 -1.45
CA LYS A 128 -8.92 -14.19 -1.72
C LYS A 128 -9.69 -13.65 -0.51
N GLN A 129 -9.37 -14.13 0.70
CA GLN A 129 -10.00 -13.64 1.93
C GLN A 129 -9.65 -12.18 2.20
N TRP A 130 -8.41 -11.75 1.95
CA TRP A 130 -8.00 -10.35 2.06
C TRP A 130 -8.78 -9.44 1.10
N VAL A 131 -8.93 -9.86 -0.15
CA VAL A 131 -9.72 -9.12 -1.15
C VAL A 131 -11.17 -8.96 -0.69
N ILE A 132 -11.82 -10.05 -0.23
CA ILE A 132 -13.20 -10.02 0.26
C ILE A 132 -13.33 -9.09 1.49
N LEU A 133 -12.42 -9.20 2.44
CA LEU A 133 -12.40 -8.38 3.65
C LEU A 133 -12.29 -6.89 3.32
N LEU A 134 -11.33 -6.52 2.47
CA LEU A 134 -11.15 -5.13 2.08
C LEU A 134 -12.32 -4.59 1.27
N LYS A 135 -12.91 -5.38 0.37
CA LYS A 135 -14.14 -4.96 -0.35
C LYS A 135 -15.30 -4.72 0.62
N LYS A 136 -15.42 -5.50 1.69
CA LYS A 136 -16.40 -5.23 2.75
C LYS A 136 -16.07 -3.93 3.51
N GLN A 137 -14.80 -3.67 3.80
CA GLN A 137 -14.38 -2.42 4.45
C GLN A 137 -14.65 -1.17 3.59
N LEU A 138 -14.56 -1.29 2.26
CA LEU A 138 -14.89 -0.20 1.34
C LEU A 138 -16.36 0.25 1.41
N GLN A 139 -17.27 -0.60 1.88
CA GLN A 139 -18.68 -0.20 2.06
C GLN A 139 -18.81 0.87 3.15
N GLY A 140 -17.93 0.85 4.16
CA GLY A 140 -17.85 1.85 5.22
C GLY A 140 -16.74 2.89 5.03
N ALA A 141 -16.13 2.97 3.84
CA ALA A 141 -15.10 3.95 3.54
C ALA A 141 -15.69 5.37 3.48
N VAL A 142 -14.95 6.33 3.99
CA VAL A 142 -15.40 7.72 4.16
C VAL A 142 -14.72 8.64 3.16
N GLN A 143 -15.50 9.51 2.52
CA GLN A 143 -14.95 10.60 1.72
C GLN A 143 -14.44 11.70 2.65
N ILE A 144 -13.21 12.13 2.42
CA ILE A 144 -12.57 13.22 3.15
C ILE A 144 -12.32 14.40 2.22
N VAL A 145 -12.33 15.60 2.78
CA VAL A 145 -12.10 16.85 2.03
C VAL A 145 -10.97 17.69 2.64
N SER A 146 -10.49 17.32 3.82
CA SER A 146 -9.39 17.97 4.50
C SER A 146 -8.48 16.98 5.22
N VAL A 147 -7.27 17.44 5.57
CA VAL A 147 -6.30 16.64 6.34
C VAL A 147 -6.85 16.27 7.73
N ASP A 148 -7.55 17.20 8.36
CA ASP A 148 -8.11 17.00 9.70
C ASP A 148 -9.20 15.93 9.72
N ASP A 149 -9.91 15.72 8.60
CA ASP A 149 -10.93 14.67 8.50
C ASP A 149 -10.35 13.27 8.74
N VAL A 150 -9.11 13.02 8.34
CA VAL A 150 -8.45 11.72 8.50
C VAL A 150 -8.39 11.31 9.99
N LEU A 151 -8.18 12.27 10.88
CA LEU A 151 -8.09 12.03 12.32
C LEU A 151 -9.42 11.55 12.92
N ASN A 152 -10.54 11.91 12.30
CA ASN A 152 -11.87 11.52 12.75
C ASN A 152 -12.22 10.05 12.39
N TYR A 153 -11.47 9.44 11.46
CA TYR A 153 -11.76 8.09 10.94
C TYR A 153 -10.57 7.11 11.08
N PRO A 154 -9.99 6.94 12.29
CA PRO A 154 -8.73 6.22 12.49
C PRO A 154 -8.77 4.73 12.13
N ARG A 155 -9.95 4.17 11.90
CA ARG A 155 -10.15 2.72 11.60
C ARG A 155 -10.86 2.44 10.29
N GLN A 156 -11.17 3.46 9.51
CA GLN A 156 -11.91 3.36 8.25
C GLN A 156 -10.99 3.71 7.08
N LEU A 157 -11.19 3.04 5.96
CA LEU A 157 -10.57 3.47 4.71
C LEU A 157 -11.15 4.83 4.31
N VAL A 158 -10.30 5.68 3.75
CA VAL A 158 -10.70 7.03 3.32
C VAL A 158 -10.36 7.26 1.86
N TYR A 159 -11.11 8.15 1.18
CA TYR A 159 -10.93 8.48 -0.22
C TYR A 159 -11.33 9.93 -0.50
N LEU A 160 -10.91 10.51 -1.65
CA LEU A 160 -11.18 11.91 -2.03
C LEU A 160 -12.27 12.03 -3.08
N GLU A 161 -12.31 11.12 -4.05
CA GLU A 161 -13.20 11.18 -5.22
C GLU A 161 -14.15 9.98 -5.23
N SER A 162 -15.37 10.20 -5.69
CA SER A 162 -16.40 9.16 -5.80
C SER A 162 -16.33 8.41 -7.14
#